data_e8a4bdfc2474f1a5a81cf0b55f6c25c0
#
_entry.id   e8a4bdfc2474f1a5a81cf0b55f6c25c0
#
_cell.length_a   1.000
_cell.length_b   1.000
_cell.length_c   1.000
_cell.angle_alpha   90.00
_cell.angle_beta   90.00
_cell.angle_gamma   90.00
#
_symmetry.space_group_name_H-M   'P 1'
#
loop_
_entity.id
_entity.type
_entity.pdbx_description
1 polymer ?
#
loop_
_entity_poly.entity_id
_entity_poly.type
_entity_poly.pdbx_seq_one_letter_code
_entity_poly.pdbx_strand_id
1 'polypeptide(L)'
;RIEVIRGPMATRYGSEAMGGVINIITKKISNEWNGNVTVGGNVMEHGSEADSWKTSVVVNGPIIHDKLGIQLRGSYLDRQKSERIPETSGRDPRPSEADTYDVGGKLAFNLNDQNTFWIDGFHSSQTYKNDDNRLGTLDTPARANGYKDELEFKRDQISAGHDGDYSFGKWTSYISQTQTETIGRTIPRNTFPGNVAAGQDRTLKNTDFVADSHVVLPIADHKLTVGAEYKEAEIADDIAGIGAKFKKDSFSVYAEDEWRILDNLGFTLGGRYEDHSGFGGQFSPRAYLVWNTNDHLTFKGGVSTGYKAPSAKALHDGVINVGNQGATFGIGSPNLKPEESTNYELGFNYNNGNLDLTTTAFFNKIENLITEGPDLLNCYSATNP
;
A
#
# COMPACT_ATOMS: atom_id res chain seq x y z
N ARG A 1 7.16 -12.55 -10.81
CA ARG A 1 6.47 -11.91 -11.94
C ARG A 1 5.84 -10.61 -11.45
N ILE A 2 5.88 -9.57 -12.25
CA ILE A 2 5.18 -8.30 -11.99
C ILE A 2 4.09 -8.17 -13.05
N GLU A 3 2.87 -7.94 -12.60
CA GLU A 3 1.70 -7.70 -13.43
C GLU A 3 1.21 -6.27 -13.22
N VAL A 4 1.03 -5.52 -14.29
CA VAL A 4 0.51 -4.15 -14.24
C VAL A 4 -0.84 -4.12 -14.93
N ILE A 5 -1.88 -3.87 -14.16
CA ILE A 5 -3.26 -3.74 -14.65
C ILE A 5 -3.60 -2.25 -14.63
N ARG A 6 -3.93 -1.70 -15.79
CA ARG A 6 -4.31 -0.29 -15.95
C ARG A 6 -5.82 -0.13 -15.79
N GLY A 7 -6.24 1.03 -15.33
CA GLY A 7 -7.65 1.36 -15.07
C GLY A 7 -8.20 0.79 -13.76
N PRO A 8 -9.40 1.20 -13.36
CA PRO A 8 -10.01 0.79 -12.10
C PRO A 8 -10.23 -0.71 -12.00
N MET A 9 -9.88 -1.28 -10.86
CA MET A 9 -9.97 -2.72 -10.57
C MET A 9 -10.59 -3.01 -9.19
N ALA A 10 -11.51 -2.15 -8.75
CA ALA A 10 -12.16 -2.31 -7.44
C ALA A 10 -12.96 -3.61 -7.31
N THR A 11 -13.46 -4.17 -8.41
CA THR A 11 -14.15 -5.47 -8.44
C THR A 11 -13.33 -6.57 -7.78
N ARG A 12 -12.02 -6.61 -7.99
CA ARG A 12 -11.14 -7.65 -7.44
C ARG A 12 -10.34 -7.18 -6.23
N TYR A 13 -9.91 -5.92 -6.20
CA TYR A 13 -8.94 -5.41 -5.22
C TYR A 13 -9.57 -4.44 -4.21
N GLY A 14 -10.85 -4.09 -4.37
CA GLY A 14 -11.58 -3.20 -3.47
C GLY A 14 -11.19 -1.74 -3.58
N SER A 15 -11.30 -1.02 -2.48
CA SER A 15 -10.95 0.40 -2.37
C SER A 15 -9.51 0.70 -2.81
N GLU A 16 -9.28 1.92 -3.33
CA GLU A 16 -7.98 2.47 -3.76
C GLU A 16 -7.46 1.98 -5.12
N ALA A 17 -8.12 0.99 -5.76
CA ALA A 17 -7.77 0.52 -7.09
C ALA A 17 -8.41 1.38 -8.22
N MET A 18 -8.32 2.73 -8.13
CA MET A 18 -8.93 3.65 -9.09
C MET A 18 -8.11 3.86 -10.37
N GLY A 19 -6.79 3.88 -10.26
CA GLY A 19 -5.88 4.14 -11.38
C GLY A 19 -5.27 2.88 -11.98
N GLY A 20 -5.26 1.79 -11.24
CA GLY A 20 -4.67 0.52 -11.63
C GLY A 20 -4.12 -0.27 -10.46
N VAL A 21 -3.58 -1.44 -10.76
CA VAL A 21 -3.00 -2.37 -9.78
C VAL A 21 -1.65 -2.88 -10.29
N ILE A 22 -0.67 -2.90 -9.40
CA ILE A 22 0.60 -3.60 -9.61
C ILE A 22 0.61 -4.83 -8.71
N ASN A 23 0.53 -6.00 -9.32
CA ASN A 23 0.55 -7.28 -8.62
C ASN A 23 1.94 -7.91 -8.71
N ILE A 24 2.56 -8.14 -7.55
CA ILE A 24 3.88 -8.74 -7.44
C ILE A 24 3.73 -10.18 -6.95
N ILE A 25 3.99 -11.14 -7.85
CA ILE A 25 3.93 -12.56 -7.56
C ILE A 25 5.34 -13.06 -7.26
N THR A 26 5.60 -13.40 -6.01
CA THR A 26 6.88 -13.93 -5.56
C THR A 26 7.08 -15.38 -6.02
N LYS A 27 8.33 -15.82 -6.04
CA LYS A 27 8.66 -17.22 -6.34
C LYS A 27 8.18 -18.13 -5.20
N LYS A 28 7.70 -19.32 -5.56
CA LYS A 28 7.45 -20.38 -4.57
C LYS A 28 8.78 -20.86 -3.98
N ILE A 29 8.72 -21.44 -2.80
CA ILE A 29 9.90 -22.09 -2.20
C ILE A 29 10.27 -23.29 -3.06
N SER A 30 11.55 -23.42 -3.36
CA SER A 30 12.11 -24.49 -4.19
C SER A 30 12.28 -25.78 -3.40
N ASN A 31 12.20 -26.92 -4.09
CA ASN A 31 12.60 -28.23 -3.55
C ASN A 31 14.13 -28.45 -3.56
N GLU A 32 14.90 -27.49 -4.03
CA GLU A 32 16.35 -27.48 -3.97
C GLU A 32 16.83 -26.20 -3.29
N TRP A 33 17.90 -26.32 -2.51
CA TRP A 33 18.51 -25.15 -1.87
C TRP A 33 19.07 -24.23 -2.95
N ASN A 34 18.66 -23.00 -2.89
CA ASN A 34 19.19 -21.93 -3.74
C ASN A 34 19.21 -20.61 -2.97
N GLY A 35 20.05 -19.70 -3.42
CA GLY A 35 20.18 -18.40 -2.81
C GLY A 35 20.75 -17.37 -3.76
N ASN A 36 20.59 -16.12 -3.40
CA ASN A 36 21.16 -14.98 -4.09
C ASN A 36 21.71 -14.00 -3.08
N VAL A 37 22.90 -13.50 -3.36
CA VAL A 37 23.49 -12.36 -2.66
C VAL A 37 23.70 -11.24 -3.66
N THR A 38 23.19 -10.07 -3.35
CA THR A 38 23.38 -8.87 -4.18
C THR A 38 24.08 -7.81 -3.36
N VAL A 39 25.16 -7.26 -3.87
CA VAL A 39 25.88 -6.11 -3.31
C VAL A 39 25.89 -5.03 -4.36
N GLY A 40 25.52 -3.82 -3.99
CA GLY A 40 25.50 -2.68 -4.88
C GLY A 40 25.86 -1.41 -4.13
N GLY A 41 26.32 -0.41 -4.85
CA GLY A 41 26.64 0.90 -4.28
C GLY A 41 26.53 2.00 -5.33
N ASN A 42 26.18 3.18 -4.87
CA ASN A 42 26.26 4.40 -5.64
C ASN A 42 27.35 5.26 -5.01
N VAL A 43 28.41 5.53 -5.77
CA VAL A 43 29.45 6.49 -5.40
C VAL A 43 29.26 7.71 -6.28
N MET A 44 29.03 8.84 -5.66
CA MET A 44 28.71 10.07 -6.39
C MET A 44 29.97 10.74 -6.91
N GLU A 45 29.93 11.12 -8.18
CA GLU A 45 31.05 11.78 -8.85
C GLU A 45 31.31 13.16 -8.27
N HIS A 46 30.29 13.82 -7.72
CA HIS A 46 30.40 15.14 -7.09
C HIS A 46 30.12 15.01 -5.59
N GLY A 47 31.06 15.50 -4.75
CA GLY A 47 31.05 15.31 -3.29
C GLY A 47 29.88 15.94 -2.51
N SER A 48 28.96 16.64 -3.19
CA SER A 48 27.77 17.20 -2.55
C SER A 48 26.57 16.25 -2.52
N GLU A 49 26.66 15.09 -3.17
CA GLU A 49 25.61 14.07 -3.19
C GLU A 49 25.93 12.96 -2.16
N ALA A 50 24.94 12.12 -1.88
CA ALA A 50 25.05 11.07 -0.87
C ALA A 50 25.47 9.73 -1.49
N ASP A 51 26.56 9.17 -1.04
CA ASP A 51 26.94 7.79 -1.33
C ASP A 51 26.00 6.81 -0.64
N SER A 52 25.83 5.64 -1.22
CA SER A 52 25.03 4.59 -0.59
C SER A 52 25.51 3.19 -0.95
N TRP A 53 25.34 2.26 -0.01
CA TRP A 53 25.67 0.85 -0.17
C TRP A 53 24.48 -0.03 0.23
N LYS A 54 24.20 -1.05 -0.58
CA LYS A 54 23.13 -2.00 -0.31
C LYS A 54 23.66 -3.41 -0.42
N THR A 55 23.29 -4.23 0.57
CA THR A 55 23.47 -5.69 0.53
C THR A 55 22.11 -6.36 0.72
N SER A 56 21.82 -7.38 -0.07
CA SER A 56 20.62 -8.21 0.14
C SER A 56 20.95 -9.68 -0.06
N VAL A 57 20.27 -10.50 0.73
CA VAL A 57 20.43 -11.96 0.75
C VAL A 57 19.06 -12.61 0.72
N VAL A 58 18.88 -13.59 -0.13
CA VAL A 58 17.71 -14.48 -0.13
C VAL A 58 18.23 -15.91 -0.21
N VAL A 59 17.74 -16.77 0.70
CA VAL A 59 18.02 -18.21 0.71
C VAL A 59 16.69 -18.93 0.81
N ASN A 60 16.47 -19.96 -0.01
CA ASN A 60 15.30 -20.80 0.10
C ASN A 60 15.60 -22.25 -0.28
N GLY A 61 14.84 -23.17 0.30
CA GLY A 61 14.99 -24.59 0.04
C GLY A 61 14.16 -25.45 0.99
N PRO A 62 14.24 -26.78 0.85
CA PRO A 62 13.48 -27.73 1.66
C PRO A 62 14.16 -27.95 3.02
N ILE A 63 13.40 -27.84 4.11
CA ILE A 63 13.78 -28.44 5.40
C ILE A 63 13.49 -29.95 5.36
N ILE A 64 12.33 -30.30 4.79
CA ILE A 64 11.92 -31.69 4.51
C ILE A 64 11.46 -31.68 3.04
N HIS A 65 12.12 -32.48 2.21
CA HIS A 65 11.85 -32.55 0.78
C HIS A 65 10.35 -32.79 0.52
N ASP A 66 9.79 -32.05 -0.43
CA ASP A 66 8.36 -32.05 -0.82
C ASP A 66 7.36 -31.72 0.28
N LYS A 67 7.78 -31.55 1.54
CA LYS A 67 6.86 -31.40 2.67
C LYS A 67 6.98 -30.07 3.40
N LEU A 68 8.18 -29.63 3.70
CA LEU A 68 8.41 -28.41 4.47
C LEU A 68 9.52 -27.59 3.84
N GLY A 69 9.19 -26.40 3.34
CA GLY A 69 10.15 -25.47 2.78
C GLY A 69 10.29 -24.21 3.62
N ILE A 70 11.47 -23.59 3.51
CA ILE A 70 11.79 -22.32 4.17
C ILE A 70 12.35 -21.32 3.15
N GLN A 71 12.02 -20.05 3.32
CA GLN A 71 12.68 -18.92 2.67
C GLN A 71 13.08 -17.92 3.74
N LEU A 72 14.33 -17.48 3.71
CA LEU A 72 14.85 -16.38 4.52
C LEU A 72 15.31 -15.28 3.59
N ARG A 73 15.03 -14.02 3.97
CA ARG A 73 15.40 -12.84 3.21
C ARG A 73 15.84 -11.73 4.14
N GLY A 74 16.82 -10.96 3.71
CA GLY A 74 17.28 -9.78 4.43
C GLY A 74 17.95 -8.78 3.50
N SER A 75 17.87 -7.51 3.84
CA SER A 75 18.63 -6.46 3.17
C SER A 75 19.08 -5.39 4.16
N TYR A 76 20.19 -4.75 3.82
CA TYR A 76 20.70 -3.59 4.53
C TYR A 76 21.13 -2.54 3.52
N LEU A 77 20.69 -1.31 3.74
CA LEU A 77 21.09 -0.11 3.00
C LEU A 77 21.65 0.91 3.99
N ASP A 78 22.85 1.35 3.74
CA ASP A 78 23.47 2.53 4.34
C ASP A 78 23.53 3.65 3.32
N ARG A 79 23.16 4.86 3.70
CA ARG A 79 23.23 6.06 2.88
C ARG A 79 23.79 7.21 3.70
N GLN A 80 24.84 7.83 3.20
CA GLN A 80 25.42 9.03 3.77
C GLN A 80 24.50 10.25 3.58
N LYS A 81 24.70 11.30 4.36
CA LYS A 81 24.02 12.58 4.14
C LYS A 81 24.57 13.31 2.93
N SER A 82 23.72 14.07 2.25
CA SER A 82 24.12 14.97 1.19
C SER A 82 24.60 16.31 1.78
N GLU A 83 25.65 16.88 1.21
CA GLU A 83 26.14 18.24 1.51
C GLU A 83 25.52 19.30 0.58
N ARG A 84 24.55 18.92 -0.24
CA ARG A 84 23.92 19.78 -1.24
C ARG A 84 23.22 21.01 -0.66
N ILE A 85 22.69 20.86 0.56
CA ILE A 85 22.08 21.97 1.31
C ILE A 85 23.11 22.42 2.36
N PRO A 86 23.63 23.64 2.26
CA PRO A 86 24.63 24.14 3.20
C PRO A 86 24.11 24.17 4.64
N GLU A 87 24.99 23.90 5.59
CA GLU A 87 24.65 23.95 7.03
C GLU A 87 24.08 25.30 7.45
N THR A 88 24.55 26.38 6.84
CA THR A 88 24.07 27.73 7.10
C THR A 88 22.62 27.97 6.69
N SER A 89 22.00 27.08 5.92
CA SER A 89 20.61 27.24 5.48
C SER A 89 19.59 26.99 6.60
N GLY A 90 19.99 26.33 7.69
CA GLY A 90 19.07 25.87 8.74
C GLY A 90 18.09 24.79 8.31
N ARG A 91 18.29 24.17 7.13
CA ARG A 91 17.47 23.08 6.60
C ARG A 91 18.18 21.75 6.73
N ASP A 92 17.42 20.68 6.90
CA ASP A 92 17.96 19.31 6.92
C ASP A 92 18.61 18.94 5.57
N PRO A 93 19.67 18.13 5.58
CA PRO A 93 20.29 17.64 4.35
C PRO A 93 19.29 16.80 3.55
N ARG A 94 19.37 16.87 2.22
CA ARG A 94 18.52 16.09 1.33
C ARG A 94 19.31 15.53 0.14
N PRO A 95 19.45 14.20 0.03
CA PRO A 95 18.98 13.19 0.99
C PRO A 95 19.70 13.27 2.34
N SER A 96 18.97 12.97 3.42
CA SER A 96 19.53 12.83 4.75
C SER A 96 20.29 11.50 4.89
N GLU A 97 21.17 11.40 5.89
CA GLU A 97 21.71 10.11 6.32
C GLU A 97 20.59 9.14 6.63
N ALA A 98 20.72 7.89 6.21
CA ALA A 98 19.71 6.89 6.45
C ALA A 98 20.29 5.48 6.51
N ASP A 99 19.80 4.72 7.48
CA ASP A 99 19.99 3.28 7.61
C ASP A 99 18.65 2.58 7.36
N THR A 100 18.65 1.56 6.51
CA THR A 100 17.46 0.74 6.29
C THR A 100 17.84 -0.72 6.39
N TYR A 101 17.11 -1.50 7.18
CA TYR A 101 17.23 -2.95 7.15
C TYR A 101 15.85 -3.61 7.05
N ASP A 102 15.84 -4.73 6.34
CA ASP A 102 14.69 -5.58 6.19
C ASP A 102 15.08 -7.02 6.56
N VAL A 103 14.21 -7.71 7.26
CA VAL A 103 14.37 -9.14 7.55
C VAL A 103 13.01 -9.83 7.45
N GLY A 104 12.99 -11.01 6.88
CA GLY A 104 11.75 -11.77 6.78
C GLY A 104 12.00 -13.24 6.51
N GLY A 105 10.97 -14.04 6.76
CA GLY A 105 11.01 -15.48 6.54
C GLY A 105 9.64 -16.05 6.25
N LYS A 106 9.59 -17.06 5.40
CA LYS A 106 8.40 -17.81 5.04
C LYS A 106 8.64 -19.31 5.30
N LEU A 107 7.69 -19.95 5.93
CA LEU A 107 7.58 -21.40 6.00
C LEU A 107 6.39 -21.83 5.16
N ALA A 108 6.54 -22.91 4.38
CA ALA A 108 5.45 -23.52 3.64
C ALA A 108 5.43 -25.01 3.91
N PHE A 109 4.26 -25.51 4.29
CA PHE A 109 4.00 -26.89 4.64
C PHE A 109 2.99 -27.51 3.68
N ASN A 110 3.42 -28.48 2.90
CA ASN A 110 2.56 -29.29 2.05
C ASN A 110 1.95 -30.40 2.90
N LEU A 111 0.67 -30.27 3.25
CA LEU A 111 -0.05 -31.32 3.98
C LEU A 111 -0.23 -32.57 3.10
N ASN A 112 -0.52 -32.35 1.82
CA ASN A 112 -0.62 -33.32 0.73
C ASN A 112 -0.46 -32.60 -0.61
N ASP A 113 -0.61 -33.28 -1.73
CA ASP A 113 -0.44 -32.73 -3.09
C ASP A 113 -1.43 -31.63 -3.44
N GLN A 114 -2.53 -31.51 -2.71
CA GLN A 114 -3.60 -30.55 -2.95
C GLN A 114 -3.55 -29.34 -2.00
N ASN A 115 -2.92 -29.46 -0.84
CA ASN A 115 -3.02 -28.47 0.23
C ASN A 115 -1.66 -27.99 0.71
N THR A 116 -1.38 -26.72 0.54
CA THR A 116 -0.20 -26.03 1.09
C THR A 116 -0.63 -24.97 2.11
N PHE A 117 -0.11 -25.05 3.32
CA PHE A 117 -0.24 -24.00 4.34
C PHE A 117 1.06 -23.23 4.45
N TRP A 118 0.97 -21.94 4.71
CA TRP A 118 2.16 -21.11 4.86
C TRP A 118 1.99 -20.03 5.93
N ILE A 119 3.13 -19.61 6.49
CA ILE A 119 3.25 -18.45 7.36
C ILE A 119 4.43 -17.62 6.88
N ASP A 120 4.28 -16.30 6.84
CA ASP A 120 5.31 -15.33 6.45
C ASP A 120 5.38 -14.21 7.49
N GLY A 121 6.59 -13.91 7.96
CA GLY A 121 6.90 -12.79 8.85
C GLY A 121 7.89 -11.84 8.19
N PHE A 122 7.68 -10.54 8.40
CA PHE A 122 8.53 -9.50 7.85
C PHE A 122 8.66 -8.34 8.83
N HIS A 123 9.88 -7.84 8.99
CA HIS A 123 10.19 -6.62 9.74
C HIS A 123 11.08 -5.73 8.89
N SER A 124 10.78 -4.42 8.88
CA SER A 124 11.58 -3.39 8.25
C SER A 124 11.71 -2.21 9.19
N SER A 125 12.92 -1.65 9.28
CA SER A 125 13.18 -0.37 9.92
C SER A 125 13.99 0.52 9.00
N GLN A 126 13.57 1.77 8.87
CA GLN A 126 14.21 2.80 8.11
C GLN A 126 14.41 4.01 9.01
N THR A 127 15.66 4.32 9.33
CA THR A 127 16.04 5.43 10.19
C THR A 127 16.63 6.55 9.34
N TYR A 128 16.11 7.76 9.51
CA TYR A 128 16.64 8.99 8.94
C TYR A 128 17.21 9.85 10.04
N LYS A 129 18.44 10.34 9.85
CA LYS A 129 19.12 11.23 10.78
C LYS A 129 19.21 12.62 10.19
N ASN A 130 18.78 13.59 10.95
CA ASN A 130 18.93 15.01 10.63
C ASN A 130 20.05 15.60 11.46
N ASP A 131 20.62 16.72 11.03
CA ASP A 131 21.66 17.40 11.81
C ASP A 131 21.00 18.15 12.99
N ASP A 132 21.72 18.18 14.12
CA ASP A 132 21.35 18.98 15.29
C ASP A 132 21.11 20.45 14.94
N ASN A 133 20.18 21.08 15.64
CA ASN A 133 19.84 22.49 15.48
C ASN A 133 19.30 22.91 14.10
N ARG A 134 18.90 21.95 13.26
CA ARG A 134 18.20 22.24 12.01
C ARG A 134 16.73 22.59 12.27
N LEU A 135 16.11 23.19 11.25
CA LEU A 135 14.68 23.50 11.30
C LEU A 135 13.88 22.21 11.48
N GLY A 136 13.13 22.10 12.57
CA GLY A 136 12.31 20.95 12.86
C GLY A 136 12.91 19.96 13.85
N THR A 137 14.19 20.03 14.17
CA THR A 137 14.88 19.07 15.05
C THR A 137 14.90 19.45 16.55
N LEU A 138 14.31 20.58 16.93
CA LEU A 138 14.40 21.11 18.30
C LEU A 138 13.17 20.75 19.12
N ASP A 139 13.34 19.78 20.00
CA ASP A 139 12.31 19.19 20.86
C ASP A 139 12.19 19.85 22.22
N THR A 140 12.20 21.13 22.27
CA THR A 140 11.88 21.84 23.53
C THR A 140 10.43 22.35 23.47
N PRO A 141 9.73 22.48 24.59
CA PRO A 141 8.38 23.07 24.62
C PRO A 141 8.34 24.47 23.97
N ALA A 142 9.46 25.22 24.00
CA ALA A 142 9.60 26.51 23.34
C ALA A 142 9.76 26.42 21.82
N ARG A 143 10.20 25.28 21.28
CA ARG A 143 10.52 25.07 19.86
C ARG A 143 10.03 23.72 19.35
N ALA A 144 9.02 23.13 19.93
CA ALA A 144 8.47 21.86 19.52
C ALA A 144 7.87 21.95 18.10
N ASN A 145 8.65 21.51 17.11
CA ASN A 145 8.31 21.59 15.69
C ASN A 145 7.68 20.29 15.13
N GLY A 146 7.54 19.26 15.95
CA GLY A 146 6.85 18.04 15.60
C GLY A 146 7.74 16.85 15.24
N TYR A 147 9.08 16.92 15.34
CA TYR A 147 9.97 15.77 15.17
C TYR A 147 11.36 15.98 15.81
N LYS A 148 12.01 14.87 16.11
CA LYS A 148 13.38 14.76 16.65
C LYS A 148 14.41 14.70 15.52
N ASP A 149 15.70 14.74 15.90
CA ASP A 149 16.83 14.61 14.98
C ASP A 149 16.83 13.26 14.27
N GLU A 150 16.28 12.23 14.89
CA GLU A 150 16.13 10.90 14.32
C GLU A 150 14.64 10.54 14.14
N LEU A 151 14.31 10.12 12.91
CA LEU A 151 12.99 9.60 12.55
C LEU A 151 13.14 8.16 12.11
N GLU A 152 12.43 7.26 12.77
CA GLU A 152 12.40 5.84 12.43
C GLU A 152 11.00 5.45 11.93
N PHE A 153 10.98 4.74 10.78
CA PHE A 153 9.78 4.17 10.18
C PHE A 153 9.86 2.66 10.26
N LYS A 154 9.05 2.07 11.14
CA LYS A 154 8.95 0.62 11.30
C LYS A 154 7.78 0.05 10.53
N ARG A 155 7.96 -1.15 10.01
CA ARG A 155 6.89 -1.96 9.45
C ARG A 155 7.06 -3.41 9.88
N ASP A 156 6.06 -3.93 10.58
CA ASP A 156 5.92 -5.32 10.95
C ASP A 156 4.76 -5.95 10.19
N GLN A 157 4.95 -7.14 9.65
CA GLN A 157 3.90 -7.88 8.98
C GLN A 157 3.98 -9.36 9.37
N ILE A 158 2.82 -9.91 9.67
CA ILE A 158 2.63 -11.35 9.78
C ILE A 158 1.46 -11.78 8.92
N SER A 159 1.64 -12.86 8.18
CA SER A 159 0.60 -13.39 7.31
C SER A 159 0.61 -14.92 7.40
N ALA A 160 -0.56 -15.52 7.29
CA ALA A 160 -0.71 -16.97 7.18
C ALA A 160 -1.78 -17.28 6.13
N GLY A 161 -1.63 -18.39 5.42
CA GLY A 161 -2.60 -18.73 4.40
C GLY A 161 -2.57 -20.21 4.00
N HIS A 162 -3.52 -20.51 3.16
CA HIS A 162 -3.76 -21.80 2.57
C HIS A 162 -3.95 -21.66 1.06
N ASP A 163 -3.23 -22.46 0.30
CA ASP A 163 -3.39 -22.65 -1.14
C ASP A 163 -3.81 -24.08 -1.41
N GLY A 164 -5.03 -24.23 -1.94
CA GLY A 164 -5.62 -25.51 -2.34
C GLY A 164 -5.72 -25.66 -3.85
N ASP A 165 -5.35 -26.85 -4.39
CA ASP A 165 -5.49 -27.20 -5.81
C ASP A 165 -6.32 -28.48 -5.91
N TYR A 166 -7.63 -28.32 -6.18
CA TYR A 166 -8.61 -29.39 -6.18
C TYR A 166 -9.11 -29.68 -7.59
N SER A 167 -9.73 -30.82 -7.78
CA SER A 167 -10.34 -31.19 -9.06
C SER A 167 -11.44 -30.21 -9.53
N PHE A 168 -12.08 -29.51 -8.61
CA PHE A 168 -13.10 -28.50 -8.91
C PHE A 168 -12.53 -27.10 -9.16
N GLY A 169 -11.25 -26.84 -8.81
CA GLY A 169 -10.61 -25.54 -8.95
C GLY A 169 -9.62 -25.21 -7.84
N LYS A 170 -9.23 -23.94 -7.77
CA LYS A 170 -8.23 -23.44 -6.82
C LYS A 170 -8.90 -22.65 -5.72
N TRP A 171 -8.55 -22.95 -4.48
CA TRP A 171 -8.98 -22.22 -3.30
C TRP A 171 -7.82 -21.57 -2.59
N THR A 172 -7.85 -20.25 -2.45
CA THR A 172 -6.86 -19.48 -1.70
C THR A 172 -7.53 -18.77 -0.55
N SER A 173 -6.93 -18.87 0.64
CA SER A 173 -7.36 -18.12 1.82
C SER A 173 -6.14 -17.58 2.54
N TYR A 174 -6.21 -16.35 3.03
CA TYR A 174 -5.14 -15.81 3.87
C TYR A 174 -5.67 -14.80 4.88
N ILE A 175 -4.90 -14.65 5.94
CA ILE A 175 -4.98 -13.53 6.88
C ILE A 175 -3.65 -12.81 6.90
N SER A 176 -3.69 -11.50 7.06
CA SER A 176 -2.48 -10.66 7.16
C SER A 176 -2.73 -9.52 8.13
N GLN A 177 -1.77 -9.27 9.02
CA GLN A 177 -1.72 -8.06 9.83
C GLN A 177 -0.45 -7.30 9.49
N THR A 178 -0.58 -6.03 9.17
CA THR A 178 0.53 -5.11 8.95
C THR A 178 0.43 -3.98 9.95
N GLN A 179 1.54 -3.67 10.62
CA GLN A 179 1.67 -2.52 11.49
C GLN A 179 2.77 -1.62 10.96
N THR A 180 2.48 -0.32 10.84
CA THR A 180 3.49 0.70 10.56
C THR A 180 3.51 1.70 11.71
N GLU A 181 4.70 2.13 12.11
CA GLU A 181 4.90 3.09 13.20
C GLU A 181 5.95 4.12 12.78
N THR A 182 5.67 5.38 13.06
CA THR A 182 6.65 6.48 12.91
C THR A 182 7.09 6.92 14.29
N ILE A 183 8.36 6.71 14.62
CA ILE A 183 9.01 7.08 15.87
C ILE A 183 9.83 8.35 15.63
N GLY A 184 10.02 9.17 16.67
CA GLY A 184 10.72 10.45 16.57
C GLY A 184 9.80 11.62 16.18
N ARG A 185 8.51 11.38 15.99
CA ARG A 185 7.52 12.47 15.94
C ARG A 185 7.22 12.97 17.34
N THR A 186 7.03 14.28 17.45
CA THR A 186 6.63 14.95 18.71
C THR A 186 5.35 15.74 18.48
N ILE A 187 4.70 16.10 19.57
CA ILE A 187 3.50 16.95 19.55
C ILE A 187 3.95 18.40 19.29
N PRO A 188 3.54 19.02 18.18
CA PRO A 188 3.89 20.41 17.88
C PRO A 188 3.33 21.38 18.92
N ARG A 189 3.93 22.57 18.99
CA ARG A 189 3.37 23.68 19.76
C ARG A 189 1.96 24.01 19.27
N ASN A 190 1.15 24.53 20.17
CA ASN A 190 -0.21 24.96 19.89
C ASN A 190 -1.15 23.84 19.39
N THR A 191 -0.76 22.54 19.48
CA THR A 191 -1.66 21.43 19.22
C THR A 191 -2.80 21.42 20.25
N PHE A 192 -2.48 21.68 21.51
CA PHE A 192 -3.44 21.74 22.60
C PHE A 192 -3.37 23.09 23.34
N PRO A 193 -4.45 23.50 24.03
CA PRO A 193 -4.47 24.70 24.83
C PRO A 193 -3.31 24.76 25.83
N GLY A 194 -2.67 25.93 25.98
CA GLY A 194 -1.56 26.11 26.91
C GLY A 194 -0.29 25.34 26.61
N ASN A 195 -0.13 24.84 25.39
CA ASN A 195 1.00 24.00 24.96
C ASN A 195 1.17 22.70 25.79
N VAL A 196 0.08 22.18 26.32
CA VAL A 196 0.09 20.87 27.01
C VAL A 196 0.65 19.81 26.06
N ALA A 197 1.56 18.99 26.56
CA ALA A 197 2.26 17.92 25.84
C ALA A 197 3.15 18.38 24.65
N ALA A 198 3.34 19.68 24.39
CA ALA A 198 4.24 20.14 23.33
C ALA A 198 5.66 19.58 23.54
N GLY A 199 6.27 19.00 22.49
CA GLY A 199 7.59 18.35 22.52
C GLY A 199 7.59 16.94 23.11
N GLN A 200 6.46 16.43 23.63
CA GLN A 200 6.36 15.03 24.02
C GLN A 200 6.29 14.12 22.79
N ASP A 201 6.71 12.88 22.95
CA ASP A 201 6.63 11.87 21.90
C ASP A 201 5.17 11.70 21.45
N ARG A 202 4.97 11.66 20.14
CA ARG A 202 3.68 11.49 19.50
C ARG A 202 3.54 10.05 19.04
N THR A 203 2.51 9.37 19.49
CA THR A 203 2.11 8.11 18.89
C THR A 203 1.62 8.37 17.46
N LEU A 204 2.23 7.70 16.49
CA LEU A 204 1.77 7.69 15.10
C LEU A 204 1.93 6.28 14.56
N LYS A 205 0.82 5.53 14.59
CA LYS A 205 0.79 4.11 14.29
C LYS A 205 -0.42 3.75 13.45
N ASN A 206 -0.23 2.93 12.44
CA ASN A 206 -1.29 2.34 11.64
C ASN A 206 -1.23 0.83 11.74
N THR A 207 -2.38 0.19 11.94
CA THR A 207 -2.52 -1.28 11.98
C THR A 207 -3.62 -1.68 11.02
N ASP A 208 -3.27 -2.50 10.03
CA ASP A 208 -4.18 -3.02 9.03
C ASP A 208 -4.29 -4.54 9.18
N PHE A 209 -5.52 -5.04 9.22
CA PHE A 209 -5.83 -6.47 9.20
C PHE A 209 -6.66 -6.78 7.96
N VAL A 210 -6.31 -7.87 7.27
CA VAL A 210 -7.03 -8.37 6.10
C VAL A 210 -7.25 -9.86 6.24
N ALA A 211 -8.45 -10.32 5.96
CA ALA A 211 -8.78 -11.73 5.77
C ALA A 211 -9.50 -11.88 4.44
N ASP A 212 -8.96 -12.70 3.54
CA ASP A 212 -9.55 -13.00 2.22
C ASP A 212 -9.67 -14.49 2.01
N SER A 213 -10.74 -14.90 1.37
CA SER A 213 -10.93 -16.26 0.90
C SER A 213 -11.67 -16.27 -0.43
N HIS A 214 -11.07 -16.90 -1.44
CA HIS A 214 -11.68 -17.01 -2.75
C HIS A 214 -11.42 -18.36 -3.42
N VAL A 215 -12.33 -18.71 -4.31
CA VAL A 215 -12.25 -19.92 -5.13
C VAL A 215 -12.28 -19.52 -6.62
N VAL A 216 -11.43 -20.15 -7.42
CA VAL A 216 -11.41 -20.04 -8.87
C VAL A 216 -11.89 -21.38 -9.45
N LEU A 217 -13.03 -21.37 -10.13
CA LEU A 217 -13.74 -22.53 -10.64
C LEU A 217 -13.67 -22.53 -12.17
N PRO A 218 -12.93 -23.44 -12.80
CA PRO A 218 -13.01 -23.68 -14.26
C PRO A 218 -14.26 -24.52 -14.55
N ILE A 219 -15.29 -23.92 -15.16
CA ILE A 219 -16.56 -24.58 -15.46
C ILE A 219 -16.84 -24.44 -16.96
N ALA A 220 -16.56 -25.47 -17.75
CA ALA A 220 -16.65 -25.45 -19.22
C ALA A 220 -15.88 -24.26 -19.81
N ASP A 221 -16.55 -23.33 -20.48
CA ASP A 221 -15.95 -22.14 -21.08
C ASP A 221 -15.88 -20.93 -20.14
N HIS A 222 -16.18 -21.13 -18.86
CA HIS A 222 -16.16 -20.11 -17.82
C HIS A 222 -15.00 -20.32 -16.83
N LYS A 223 -14.40 -19.25 -16.38
CA LYS A 223 -13.51 -19.23 -15.24
C LYS A 223 -14.10 -18.30 -14.19
N LEU A 224 -14.89 -18.86 -13.29
CA LEU A 224 -15.59 -18.13 -12.25
C LEU A 224 -14.71 -17.97 -11.02
N THR A 225 -14.48 -16.73 -10.58
CA THR A 225 -13.87 -16.41 -9.30
C THR A 225 -14.96 -15.89 -8.35
N VAL A 226 -15.05 -16.45 -7.16
CA VAL A 226 -15.97 -16.00 -6.10
C VAL A 226 -15.18 -15.88 -4.81
N GLY A 227 -15.37 -14.79 -4.07
CA GLY A 227 -14.65 -14.59 -2.82
C GLY A 227 -15.34 -13.62 -1.87
N ALA A 228 -14.79 -13.59 -0.65
CA ALA A 228 -15.15 -12.66 0.40
C ALA A 228 -13.88 -12.12 1.08
N GLU A 229 -13.93 -10.86 1.51
CA GLU A 229 -12.83 -10.20 2.18
C GLU A 229 -13.36 -9.38 3.37
N TYR A 230 -12.63 -9.42 4.46
CA TYR A 230 -12.79 -8.52 5.61
C TYR A 230 -11.51 -7.69 5.78
N LYS A 231 -11.68 -6.40 5.95
CA LYS A 231 -10.60 -5.45 6.25
C LYS A 231 -10.90 -4.67 7.50
N GLU A 232 -9.87 -4.41 8.28
CA GLU A 232 -9.91 -3.52 9.42
C GLU A 232 -8.65 -2.65 9.43
N ALA A 233 -8.81 -1.34 9.61
CA ALA A 233 -7.72 -0.38 9.76
C ALA A 233 -7.90 0.45 11.02
N GLU A 234 -6.86 0.51 11.85
CA GLU A 234 -6.78 1.38 13.03
C GLU A 234 -5.61 2.34 12.90
N ILE A 235 -5.86 3.64 13.07
CA ILE A 235 -4.84 4.69 13.13
C ILE A 235 -4.84 5.24 14.55
N ALA A 236 -3.69 5.19 15.24
CA ALA A 236 -3.43 5.89 16.48
C ALA A 236 -2.61 7.15 16.20
N ASP A 237 -3.10 8.33 16.61
CA ASP A 237 -2.44 9.61 16.35
C ASP A 237 -2.76 10.62 17.44
N ASP A 238 -1.78 10.95 18.26
CA ASP A 238 -1.94 11.86 19.42
C ASP A 238 -2.25 13.33 19.05
N ILE A 239 -2.14 13.70 17.78
CA ILE A 239 -2.52 15.06 17.31
C ILE A 239 -4.02 15.34 17.51
N ALA A 240 -4.86 14.34 17.33
CA ALA A 240 -6.30 14.48 17.50
C ALA A 240 -6.74 14.41 18.97
N GLY A 241 -5.83 14.07 19.86
CA GLY A 241 -6.01 13.88 21.31
C GLY A 241 -5.06 12.79 21.79
N ILE A 242 -4.52 12.96 23.00
CA ILE A 242 -3.59 11.97 23.58
C ILE A 242 -4.28 10.61 23.67
N GLY A 243 -3.69 9.60 23.03
CA GLY A 243 -4.25 8.26 22.94
C GLY A 243 -5.40 8.11 21.93
N ALA A 244 -5.64 9.10 21.06
CA ALA A 244 -6.72 9.03 20.07
C ALA A 244 -6.49 7.90 19.06
N LYS A 245 -7.56 7.14 18.78
CA LYS A 245 -7.59 6.05 17.86
C LYS A 245 -8.78 6.17 16.91
N PHE A 246 -8.55 5.90 15.64
CA PHE A 246 -9.56 5.91 14.59
C PHE A 246 -9.59 4.53 13.96
N LYS A 247 -10.76 3.90 13.99
CA LYS A 247 -10.96 2.56 13.46
C LYS A 247 -12.00 2.58 12.35
N LYS A 248 -11.77 1.82 11.31
CA LYS A 248 -12.75 1.50 10.27
C LYS A 248 -12.62 0.04 9.87
N ASP A 249 -13.71 -0.55 9.48
CA ASP A 249 -13.77 -1.89 8.94
C ASP A 249 -14.69 -1.96 7.73
N SER A 250 -14.50 -2.98 6.92
CA SER A 250 -15.36 -3.29 5.79
C SER A 250 -15.44 -4.80 5.58
N PHE A 251 -16.60 -5.24 5.10
CA PHE A 251 -16.81 -6.60 4.62
C PHE A 251 -17.28 -6.55 3.18
N SER A 252 -16.75 -7.44 2.35
CA SER A 252 -17.13 -7.50 0.95
C SER A 252 -17.29 -8.92 0.43
N VAL A 253 -18.13 -9.03 -0.58
CA VAL A 253 -18.28 -10.22 -1.43
C VAL A 253 -18.08 -9.81 -2.88
N TYR A 254 -17.44 -10.67 -3.65
CA TYR A 254 -17.17 -10.40 -5.05
C TYR A 254 -17.27 -11.66 -5.90
N ALA A 255 -17.64 -11.45 -7.17
CA ALA A 255 -17.62 -12.48 -8.19
C ALA A 255 -17.15 -11.89 -9.52
N GLU A 256 -16.38 -12.66 -10.27
CA GLU A 256 -15.94 -12.32 -11.63
C GLU A 256 -15.95 -13.59 -12.48
N ASP A 257 -16.56 -13.51 -13.65
CA ASP A 257 -16.59 -14.58 -14.64
C ASP A 257 -15.81 -14.15 -15.90
N GLU A 258 -14.80 -14.92 -16.24
CA GLU A 258 -14.10 -14.85 -17.53
C GLU A 258 -14.71 -15.92 -18.45
N TRP A 259 -15.59 -15.49 -19.35
CA TRP A 259 -16.31 -16.36 -20.27
C TRP A 259 -15.67 -16.36 -21.65
N ARG A 260 -15.26 -17.53 -22.13
CA ARG A 260 -14.80 -17.74 -23.49
C ARG A 260 -16.01 -18.02 -24.39
N ILE A 261 -16.62 -16.95 -24.94
CA ILE A 261 -17.78 -17.03 -25.82
C ILE A 261 -17.47 -17.79 -27.10
N LEU A 262 -16.28 -17.52 -27.70
CA LEU A 262 -15.71 -18.19 -28.84
C LEU A 262 -14.20 -18.40 -28.57
N ASP A 263 -13.54 -19.24 -29.34
CA ASP A 263 -12.08 -19.44 -29.20
C ASP A 263 -11.26 -18.15 -29.31
N ASN A 264 -11.79 -17.17 -30.04
CA ASN A 264 -11.16 -15.89 -30.27
C ASN A 264 -11.88 -14.71 -29.59
N LEU A 265 -12.92 -14.95 -28.77
CA LEU A 265 -13.71 -13.91 -28.13
C LEU A 265 -13.93 -14.24 -26.65
N GLY A 266 -13.30 -13.46 -25.78
CA GLY A 266 -13.48 -13.53 -24.32
C GLY A 266 -14.25 -12.34 -23.78
N PHE A 267 -15.12 -12.58 -22.84
CA PHE A 267 -15.89 -11.58 -22.11
C PHE A 267 -15.70 -11.75 -20.60
N THR A 268 -15.35 -10.69 -19.92
CA THR A 268 -15.25 -10.68 -18.44
C THR A 268 -16.39 -9.84 -17.88
N LEU A 269 -17.13 -10.39 -16.94
CA LEU A 269 -18.16 -9.69 -16.17
C LEU A 269 -17.90 -9.91 -14.69
N GLY A 270 -17.89 -8.85 -13.90
CA GLY A 270 -17.66 -8.95 -12.46
C GLY A 270 -18.36 -7.87 -11.68
N GLY A 271 -18.49 -8.10 -10.37
CA GLY A 271 -19.00 -7.14 -9.42
C GLY A 271 -18.50 -7.44 -8.01
N ARG A 272 -18.32 -6.37 -7.24
CA ARG A 272 -18.00 -6.41 -5.81
C ARG A 272 -19.00 -5.53 -5.07
N TYR A 273 -19.57 -6.05 -4.02
CA TYR A 273 -20.30 -5.29 -3.03
C TYR A 273 -19.47 -5.24 -1.75
N GLU A 274 -19.24 -4.05 -1.23
CA GLU A 274 -18.51 -3.81 0.01
C GLU A 274 -19.36 -2.95 0.94
N ASP A 275 -19.54 -3.38 2.18
CA ASP A 275 -20.18 -2.63 3.24
C ASP A 275 -19.11 -2.09 4.20
N HIS A 276 -19.08 -0.78 4.36
CA HIS A 276 -18.04 -0.06 5.07
C HIS A 276 -18.62 0.68 6.28
N SER A 277 -18.04 0.50 7.47
CA SER A 277 -18.52 1.09 8.71
C SER A 277 -18.60 2.63 8.70
N GLY A 278 -17.84 3.32 7.83
CA GLY A 278 -17.77 4.78 7.77
C GLY A 278 -18.79 5.45 6.84
N PHE A 279 -19.24 4.78 5.74
CA PHE A 279 -20.10 5.39 4.72
C PHE A 279 -21.13 4.41 4.09
N GLY A 280 -21.16 3.15 4.54
CA GLY A 280 -22.12 2.14 4.07
C GLY A 280 -21.70 1.41 2.79
N GLY A 281 -22.69 0.92 2.03
CA GLY A 281 -22.50 0.03 0.91
C GLY A 281 -21.99 0.69 -0.36
N GLN A 282 -21.01 0.06 -1.04
CA GLN A 282 -20.48 0.45 -2.33
C GLN A 282 -20.50 -0.73 -3.29
N PHE A 283 -20.98 -0.52 -4.54
CA PHE A 283 -20.97 -1.53 -5.59
C PHE A 283 -20.06 -1.15 -6.73
N SER A 284 -19.18 -2.08 -7.12
CA SER A 284 -18.14 -1.85 -8.14
C SER A 284 -18.28 -2.88 -9.27
N PRO A 285 -19.04 -2.59 -10.34
CA PRO A 285 -19.15 -3.45 -11.52
C PRO A 285 -17.97 -3.30 -12.48
N ARG A 286 -17.77 -4.36 -13.28
CA ARG A 286 -16.83 -4.40 -14.40
C ARG A 286 -17.37 -5.26 -15.53
N ALA A 287 -17.19 -4.79 -16.77
CA ALA A 287 -17.44 -5.57 -17.98
C ALA A 287 -16.33 -5.30 -19.00
N TYR A 288 -15.72 -6.34 -19.56
CA TYR A 288 -14.57 -6.21 -20.45
C TYR A 288 -14.61 -7.26 -21.56
N LEU A 289 -14.31 -6.86 -22.79
CA LEU A 289 -14.28 -7.72 -23.97
C LEU A 289 -12.87 -7.75 -24.55
N VAL A 290 -12.41 -8.94 -24.95
CA VAL A 290 -11.19 -9.15 -25.71
C VAL A 290 -11.51 -9.98 -26.96
N TRP A 291 -11.22 -9.44 -28.14
CA TRP A 291 -11.50 -10.09 -29.40
C TRP A 291 -10.24 -10.19 -30.26
N ASN A 292 -9.74 -11.42 -30.42
CA ASN A 292 -8.64 -11.76 -31.32
C ASN A 292 -9.23 -11.98 -32.72
N THR A 293 -9.27 -10.93 -33.55
CA THR A 293 -9.88 -11.03 -34.90
C THR A 293 -9.09 -11.94 -35.84
N ASN A 294 -7.78 -11.99 -35.64
CA ASN A 294 -6.83 -12.90 -36.32
C ASN A 294 -5.54 -12.99 -35.50
N ASP A 295 -4.54 -13.73 -35.98
CA ASP A 295 -3.25 -13.97 -35.31
C ASP A 295 -2.44 -12.68 -35.04
N HIS A 296 -2.79 -11.59 -35.70
CA HIS A 296 -2.03 -10.34 -35.65
C HIS A 296 -2.79 -9.20 -34.97
N LEU A 297 -4.12 -9.28 -34.82
CA LEU A 297 -4.93 -8.15 -34.39
C LEU A 297 -5.90 -8.53 -33.29
N THR A 298 -5.76 -7.89 -32.15
CA THR A 298 -6.65 -8.00 -30.98
C THR A 298 -7.31 -6.67 -30.70
N PHE A 299 -8.62 -6.64 -30.60
CA PHE A 299 -9.37 -5.54 -30.02
C PHE A 299 -9.72 -5.82 -28.56
N LYS A 300 -9.74 -4.80 -27.75
CA LYS A 300 -10.14 -4.89 -26.35
C LYS A 300 -10.87 -3.62 -25.93
N GLY A 301 -11.80 -3.76 -25.02
CA GLY A 301 -12.51 -2.61 -24.49
C GLY A 301 -13.49 -3.00 -23.40
N GLY A 302 -13.87 -2.02 -22.61
CA GLY A 302 -14.80 -2.26 -21.52
C GLY A 302 -15.07 -1.05 -20.65
N VAL A 303 -15.84 -1.30 -19.61
CA VAL A 303 -16.11 -0.36 -18.53
C VAL A 303 -15.72 -0.99 -17.21
N SER A 304 -15.06 -0.21 -16.37
CA SER A 304 -14.70 -0.60 -15.01
C SER A 304 -14.90 0.55 -14.05
N THR A 305 -15.24 0.21 -12.81
CA THR A 305 -15.41 1.20 -11.76
C THR A 305 -14.38 0.99 -10.66
N GLY A 306 -14.04 2.07 -10.00
CA GLY A 306 -13.19 2.08 -8.81
C GLY A 306 -13.72 3.08 -7.80
N TYR A 307 -13.31 2.93 -6.55
CA TYR A 307 -13.59 3.91 -5.53
C TYR A 307 -12.43 4.00 -4.53
N LYS A 308 -12.39 5.11 -3.78
CA LYS A 308 -11.45 5.30 -2.68
C LYS A 308 -12.22 5.73 -1.43
N ALA A 309 -12.14 4.90 -0.41
CA ALA A 309 -12.74 5.17 0.89
C ALA A 309 -12.03 6.35 1.57
N PRO A 310 -12.76 7.30 2.20
CA PRO A 310 -12.16 8.27 3.09
C PRO A 310 -11.38 7.55 4.21
N SER A 311 -10.24 8.11 4.63
CA SER A 311 -9.51 7.53 5.75
C SER A 311 -10.33 7.66 7.05
N ALA A 312 -10.12 6.73 8.02
CA ALA A 312 -10.79 6.82 9.33
C ALA A 312 -10.53 8.16 10.02
N LYS A 313 -9.33 8.72 9.84
CA LYS A 313 -8.95 10.03 10.36
C LYS A 313 -9.69 11.17 9.65
N ALA A 314 -9.88 11.10 8.32
CA ALA A 314 -10.61 12.13 7.57
C ALA A 314 -12.10 12.18 7.94
N LEU A 315 -12.68 11.07 8.38
CA LEU A 315 -14.07 10.99 8.88
C LEU A 315 -14.23 11.46 10.32
N HIS A 316 -13.15 11.83 11.02
CA HIS A 316 -13.23 12.31 12.39
C HIS A 316 -13.84 13.72 12.45
N ASP A 317 -14.77 13.92 13.39
CA ASP A 317 -15.32 15.27 13.70
C ASP A 317 -14.39 15.96 14.69
N GLY A 318 -13.33 16.60 14.21
CA GLY A 318 -12.34 17.30 15.04
C GLY A 318 -11.01 17.51 14.33
N VAL A 319 -10.02 17.95 15.12
CA VAL A 319 -8.67 18.22 14.62
C VAL A 319 -8.00 16.92 14.19
N ILE A 320 -7.53 16.88 12.95
CA ILE A 320 -6.81 15.72 12.37
C ILE A 320 -5.38 16.06 11.97
N ASN A 321 -5.04 17.33 11.87
CA ASN A 321 -3.72 17.78 11.47
C ASN A 321 -3.42 19.15 12.10
N VAL A 322 -2.12 19.42 12.31
CA VAL A 322 -1.59 20.71 12.76
C VAL A 322 -0.53 21.15 11.77
N GLY A 323 -0.78 22.23 11.06
CA GLY A 323 0.07 22.79 10.03
C GLY A 323 0.81 24.05 10.44
N ASN A 324 1.70 24.54 9.58
CA ASN A 324 2.41 25.81 9.72
C ASN A 324 3.03 26.02 11.11
N GLN A 325 3.71 24.98 11.63
CA GLN A 325 4.33 25.01 12.97
C GLN A 325 3.36 25.36 14.10
N GLY A 326 2.13 24.87 14.02
CA GLY A 326 1.10 25.12 15.02
C GLY A 326 0.20 26.31 14.72
N ALA A 327 0.35 26.99 13.58
CA ALA A 327 -0.49 28.14 13.24
C ALA A 327 -1.85 27.78 12.61
N THR A 328 -1.99 26.57 12.06
CA THR A 328 -3.20 26.13 11.39
C THR A 328 -3.65 24.75 11.83
N PHE A 329 -4.96 24.48 11.72
CA PHE A 329 -5.57 23.18 11.93
C PHE A 329 -6.18 22.63 10.64
N GLY A 330 -6.00 21.33 10.41
CA GLY A 330 -6.85 20.52 9.53
C GLY A 330 -7.95 19.86 10.36
N ILE A 331 -9.20 19.94 9.89
CA ILE A 331 -10.36 19.33 10.54
C ILE A 331 -10.95 18.28 9.61
N GLY A 332 -11.26 17.11 10.16
CA GLY A 332 -11.94 16.06 9.41
C GLY A 332 -13.43 16.36 9.22
N SER A 333 -14.09 15.54 8.41
CA SER A 333 -15.52 15.69 8.12
C SER A 333 -16.22 14.33 8.14
N PRO A 334 -17.16 14.09 9.06
CA PRO A 334 -17.86 12.81 9.17
C PRO A 334 -18.81 12.51 8.00
N ASN A 335 -19.08 13.50 7.15
CA ASN A 335 -20.01 13.37 6.01
C ASN A 335 -19.32 13.14 4.67
N LEU A 336 -18.00 12.86 4.65
CA LEU A 336 -17.30 12.54 3.42
C LEU A 336 -17.87 11.29 2.77
N LYS A 337 -18.07 11.37 1.45
CA LYS A 337 -18.42 10.23 0.61
C LYS A 337 -17.15 9.64 -0.01
N PRO A 338 -17.16 8.37 -0.43
CA PRO A 338 -16.05 7.82 -1.19
C PRO A 338 -15.85 8.57 -2.50
N GLU A 339 -14.59 8.72 -2.93
CA GLU A 339 -14.28 9.10 -4.29
C GLU A 339 -14.66 7.95 -5.22
N GLU A 340 -15.28 8.23 -6.35
CA GLU A 340 -15.69 7.22 -7.33
C GLU A 340 -15.06 7.49 -8.68
N SER A 341 -14.69 6.43 -9.40
CA SER A 341 -14.21 6.54 -10.78
C SER A 341 -14.93 5.57 -11.68
N THR A 342 -15.27 6.01 -12.89
CA THR A 342 -15.76 5.16 -13.97
C THR A 342 -14.85 5.35 -15.17
N ASN A 343 -14.24 4.26 -15.61
CA ASN A 343 -13.35 4.25 -16.76
C ASN A 343 -13.99 3.50 -17.94
N TYR A 344 -13.95 4.12 -19.10
CA TYR A 344 -14.28 3.52 -20.38
C TYR A 344 -13.00 3.37 -21.18
N GLU A 345 -12.73 2.17 -21.69
CA GLU A 345 -11.52 1.87 -22.44
C GLU A 345 -11.85 1.19 -23.76
N LEU A 346 -11.15 1.58 -24.82
CA LEU A 346 -11.14 0.91 -26.12
C LEU A 346 -9.71 0.90 -26.66
N GLY A 347 -9.23 -0.25 -27.08
CA GLY A 347 -7.88 -0.37 -27.63
C GLY A 347 -7.75 -1.50 -28.62
N PHE A 348 -6.60 -1.50 -29.29
CA PHE A 348 -6.18 -2.61 -30.12
C PHE A 348 -4.69 -2.88 -29.97
N ASN A 349 -4.31 -4.11 -30.24
CA ASN A 349 -2.92 -4.55 -30.37
C ASN A 349 -2.75 -5.20 -31.73
N TYR A 350 -1.77 -4.72 -32.50
CA TYR A 350 -1.36 -5.32 -33.78
C TYR A 350 0.09 -5.78 -33.67
N ASN A 351 0.33 -7.06 -33.94
CA ASN A 351 1.67 -7.63 -33.98
C ASN A 351 1.82 -8.60 -35.15
N ASN A 352 2.70 -8.32 -36.11
CA ASN A 352 3.01 -9.18 -37.23
C ASN A 352 4.45 -9.71 -37.20
N GLY A 353 5.15 -9.61 -36.08
CA GLY A 353 6.54 -10.00 -35.89
C GLY A 353 7.57 -8.91 -36.27
N ASN A 354 7.23 -8.01 -37.20
CA ASN A 354 8.09 -6.89 -37.60
C ASN A 354 7.64 -5.56 -36.99
N LEU A 355 6.34 -5.42 -36.72
CA LEU A 355 5.72 -4.24 -36.10
C LEU A 355 4.86 -4.68 -34.96
N ASP A 356 5.08 -4.07 -33.77
CA ASP A 356 4.24 -4.17 -32.62
C ASP A 356 3.66 -2.79 -32.32
N LEU A 357 2.33 -2.68 -32.42
CA LEU A 357 1.60 -1.43 -32.21
C LEU A 357 0.47 -1.66 -31.20
N THR A 358 0.54 -1.00 -30.07
CA THR A 358 -0.53 -0.99 -29.07
C THR A 358 -1.10 0.42 -28.95
N THR A 359 -2.39 0.55 -29.11
CA THR A 359 -3.12 1.81 -28.94
C THR A 359 -4.27 1.62 -27.96
N THR A 360 -4.46 2.56 -27.04
CA THR A 360 -5.57 2.56 -26.11
C THR A 360 -6.10 3.98 -25.97
N ALA A 361 -7.38 4.15 -26.19
CA ALA A 361 -8.15 5.35 -25.84
C ALA A 361 -8.93 5.07 -24.54
N PHE A 362 -8.95 6.01 -23.63
CA PHE A 362 -9.69 5.88 -22.39
C PHE A 362 -10.36 7.21 -22.01
N PHE A 363 -11.48 7.11 -21.32
CA PHE A 363 -12.17 8.22 -20.68
C PHE A 363 -12.45 7.85 -19.23
N ASN A 364 -11.94 8.65 -18.30
CA ASN A 364 -12.10 8.42 -16.86
C ASN A 364 -12.92 9.58 -16.25
N LYS A 365 -14.07 9.24 -15.66
CA LYS A 365 -14.91 10.15 -14.90
C LYS A 365 -14.64 9.94 -13.41
N ILE A 366 -14.29 11.01 -12.69
CA ILE A 366 -14.08 10.99 -11.23
C ILE A 366 -15.15 11.85 -10.58
N GLU A 367 -15.78 11.33 -9.54
CA GLU A 367 -16.83 12.00 -8.75
C GLU A 367 -16.46 12.02 -7.27
N ASN A 368 -16.99 12.98 -6.53
CA ASN A 368 -16.78 13.16 -5.07
C ASN A 368 -15.29 13.26 -4.67
N LEU A 369 -14.45 13.87 -5.51
CA LEU A 369 -13.03 14.02 -5.23
C LEU A 369 -12.83 14.72 -3.87
N ILE A 370 -12.09 14.08 -2.97
CA ILE A 370 -11.78 14.62 -1.64
C ILE A 370 -10.56 15.53 -1.77
N THR A 371 -10.74 16.79 -1.49
CA THR A 371 -9.67 17.80 -1.50
C THR A 371 -9.55 18.46 -0.14
N GLU A 372 -8.34 18.91 0.20
CA GLU A 372 -8.15 19.73 1.37
C GLU A 372 -8.75 21.12 1.13
N GLY A 373 -9.56 21.56 2.08
CA GLY A 373 -10.06 22.92 2.13
C GLY A 373 -8.97 23.90 2.61
N PRO A 374 -9.27 25.20 2.72
CA PRO A 374 -8.34 26.16 3.28
C PRO A 374 -8.02 25.80 4.74
N ASP A 375 -6.76 25.96 5.13
CA ASP A 375 -6.32 25.80 6.48
C ASP A 375 -7.11 26.71 7.44
N LEU A 376 -7.58 26.16 8.53
CA LEU A 376 -8.24 26.94 9.58
C LEU A 376 -7.19 27.53 10.53
N LEU A 377 -7.38 28.79 10.91
CA LEU A 377 -6.48 29.43 11.87
C LEU A 377 -6.59 28.74 13.23
N ASN A 378 -5.42 28.45 13.81
CA ASN A 378 -5.35 27.84 15.12
C ASN A 378 -5.56 28.88 16.22
N CYS A 379 -6.68 28.81 16.91
CA CYS A 379 -7.02 29.73 18.02
C CYS A 379 -6.11 29.57 19.25
N TYR A 380 -5.33 28.49 19.35
CA TYR A 380 -4.36 28.31 20.44
C TYR A 380 -3.00 28.95 20.12
N SER A 381 -2.79 29.44 18.89
CA SER A 381 -1.56 30.13 18.52
C SER A 381 -1.56 31.56 19.07
N ALA A 382 -0.47 31.92 19.78
CA ALA A 382 -0.29 33.29 20.29
C ALA A 382 -0.15 34.37 19.18
N THR A 383 0.02 33.95 17.93
CA THR A 383 0.08 34.82 16.74
C THR A 383 -1.30 35.13 16.15
N ASN A 384 -2.34 34.47 16.66
CA ASN A 384 -3.73 34.74 16.30
C ASN A 384 -4.41 35.48 17.45
N PRO A 385 -4.74 36.77 17.32
CA PRO A 385 -5.49 37.53 18.31
C PRO A 385 -6.94 37.03 18.44
#